data_1c7d290d2fac89613e1def51077ea9cf
#
_entry.id   1c7d290d2fac89613e1def51077ea9cf
#
_cell.length_a   1.000
_cell.length_b   1.000
_cell.length_c   1.000
_cell.angle_alpha   90.00
_cell.angle_beta   90.00
_cell.angle_gamma   90.00
#
_symmetry.space_group_name_H-M   'P 1'
#
loop_
_entity.id
_entity.type
_entity.pdbx_description
1 polymer ?
#
loop_
_entity_poly.entity_id
_entity_poly.type
_entity_poly.pdbx_seq_one_letter_code
_entity_poly.pdbx_strand_id
1 'polypeptide(L)'
;MKKQIFKVLDYIDDNGVEQSLNFECNTPHVLILGNNLDDIVGLEKKMLKNLSDSNGKEIDLIVVDDNNVLPEQFFSDLEFNHISRINEDEAISSLDGNLTQTFEDRYLMLYRYNEGNFTKLNDSGKGHLKMLVYFFPSISNNRKLHRALGRSGSAIQVGVHAITGINFKLENPELFDGCETRISFPTKDKLNDMKFFCKFSRELPTMGNVWFKFGYSGQVKAITLK
;
A
#
# COMPACT_ATOMS: atom_id res chain seq x y z
N MET A 1 -24.46 -1.95 11.51
CA MET A 1 -23.07 -2.46 11.70
C MET A 1 -22.13 -1.27 11.82
N LYS A 2 -21.04 -1.34 12.61
CA LYS A 2 -20.02 -0.29 12.58
C LYS A 2 -19.24 -0.41 11.27
N LYS A 3 -19.02 0.73 10.57
CA LYS A 3 -18.15 0.78 9.39
C LYS A 3 -16.76 0.26 9.78
N GLN A 4 -16.25 -0.71 9.03
CA GLN A 4 -14.88 -1.20 9.23
C GLN A 4 -13.90 -0.12 8.75
N ILE A 5 -12.93 0.22 9.60
CA ILE A 5 -11.89 1.20 9.28
C ILE A 5 -10.54 0.47 9.29
N PHE A 6 -9.84 0.51 8.18
CA PHE A 6 -8.50 -0.06 8.01
C PHE A 6 -7.47 1.07 7.96
N LYS A 7 -7.13 1.58 9.14
CA LYS A 7 -6.24 2.74 9.27
C LYS A 7 -4.80 2.38 8.94
N VAL A 8 -4.22 3.09 7.97
CA VAL A 8 -2.84 2.90 7.51
C VAL A 8 -1.89 3.88 8.17
N LEU A 9 -2.26 5.19 8.14
CA LEU A 9 -1.35 6.25 8.57
C LEU A 9 -2.14 7.45 9.11
N ASP A 10 -1.70 8.01 10.24
CA ASP A 10 -2.12 9.34 10.71
C ASP A 10 -1.01 10.36 10.38
N TYR A 11 -1.43 11.52 9.89
CA TYR A 11 -0.52 12.60 9.53
C TYR A 11 -1.17 13.97 9.74
N ILE A 12 -0.34 15.02 9.78
CA ILE A 12 -0.78 16.40 9.78
C ILE A 12 -0.52 16.96 8.39
N ASP A 13 -1.55 17.52 7.76
CA ASP A 13 -1.43 18.10 6.41
C ASP A 13 -0.77 19.50 6.44
N ASP A 14 -0.59 20.09 5.27
CA ASP A 14 0.03 21.40 5.07
C ASP A 14 -0.75 22.57 5.69
N ASN A 15 -2.01 22.35 6.10
CA ASN A 15 -2.84 23.32 6.83
C ASN A 15 -2.82 23.09 8.36
N GLY A 16 -2.05 22.13 8.85
CA GLY A 16 -2.00 21.77 10.26
C GLY A 16 -3.17 20.91 10.74
N VAL A 17 -3.96 20.34 9.81
CA VAL A 17 -5.12 19.52 10.12
C VAL A 17 -4.73 18.06 10.21
N GLU A 18 -5.21 17.37 11.25
CA GLU A 18 -5.02 15.92 11.39
C GLU A 18 -5.85 15.16 10.37
N GLN A 19 -5.21 14.25 9.67
CA GLN A 19 -5.77 13.40 8.62
C GLN A 19 -5.41 11.94 8.86
N SER A 20 -6.20 11.02 8.30
CA SER A 20 -5.88 9.60 8.30
C SER A 20 -5.98 9.03 6.89
N LEU A 21 -4.97 8.25 6.51
CA LEU A 21 -5.02 7.39 5.34
C LEU A 21 -5.61 6.04 5.78
N ASN A 22 -6.70 5.63 5.12
CA ASN A 22 -7.33 4.35 5.36
C ASN A 22 -7.35 3.52 4.08
N PHE A 23 -7.21 2.21 4.16
CA PHE A 23 -7.50 1.35 3.03
C PHE A 23 -9.02 1.21 2.83
N GLU A 24 -9.45 1.56 1.65
CA GLU A 24 -10.82 1.44 1.16
C GLU A 24 -10.78 1.00 -0.32
N CYS A 25 -11.93 0.65 -0.89
CA CYS A 25 -12.06 0.21 -2.30
C CYS A 25 -11.58 1.23 -3.36
N ASN A 26 -11.27 2.45 -2.96
CA ASN A 26 -10.74 3.53 -3.80
C ASN A 26 -9.35 4.02 -3.36
N THR A 27 -8.76 3.41 -2.33
CA THR A 27 -7.42 3.76 -1.88
C THR A 27 -6.39 2.95 -2.67
N PRO A 28 -5.57 3.59 -3.53
CA PRO A 28 -4.52 2.89 -4.27
C PRO A 28 -3.48 2.25 -3.36
N HIS A 29 -2.72 1.31 -3.91
CA HIS A 29 -1.56 0.75 -3.23
C HIS A 29 -0.59 1.84 -2.78
N VAL A 30 0.10 1.61 -1.66
CA VAL A 30 1.04 2.56 -1.07
C VAL A 30 2.46 2.26 -1.55
N LEU A 31 3.14 3.30 -2.03
CA LEU A 31 4.54 3.27 -2.44
C LEU A 31 5.33 4.29 -1.62
N ILE A 32 6.41 3.84 -0.98
CA ILE A 32 7.26 4.65 -0.11
C ILE A 32 8.64 4.73 -0.75
N LEU A 33 9.20 5.94 -0.88
CA LEU A 33 10.57 6.17 -1.36
C LEU A 33 11.41 6.87 -0.29
N GLY A 34 12.65 6.45 -0.15
CA GLY A 34 13.65 7.11 0.68
C GLY A 34 15.06 6.66 0.35
N ASN A 35 16.05 7.45 0.75
CA ASN A 35 17.48 7.09 0.66
C ASN A 35 17.96 6.30 1.87
N ASN A 36 17.22 6.33 2.96
CA ASN A 36 17.52 5.61 4.18
C ASN A 36 16.50 4.49 4.39
N LEU A 37 16.98 3.27 4.44
CA LEU A 37 16.13 2.11 4.66
C LEU A 37 15.43 2.17 6.02
N ASP A 38 16.09 2.69 7.06
CA ASP A 38 15.51 2.78 8.39
C ASP A 38 14.28 3.70 8.43
N ASP A 39 14.28 4.80 7.66
CA ASP A 39 13.13 5.70 7.57
C ASP A 39 11.95 5.00 6.89
N ILE A 40 12.21 4.27 5.79
CA ILE A 40 11.20 3.49 5.07
C ILE A 40 10.61 2.43 5.99
N VAL A 41 11.47 1.58 6.56
CA VAL A 41 11.07 0.49 7.45
C VAL A 41 10.37 1.01 8.72
N GLY A 42 10.82 2.14 9.25
CA GLY A 42 10.16 2.80 10.38
C GLY A 42 8.72 3.20 10.07
N LEU A 43 8.49 3.77 8.88
CA LEU A 43 7.14 4.15 8.42
C LEU A 43 6.27 2.92 8.15
N GLU A 44 6.82 1.90 7.51
CA GLU A 44 6.13 0.65 7.22
C GLU A 44 5.69 -0.08 8.49
N LYS A 45 6.57 -0.17 9.49
CA LYS A 45 6.24 -0.74 10.81
C LYS A 45 5.06 -0.01 11.44
N LYS A 46 5.05 1.32 11.36
CA LYS A 46 3.96 2.14 11.87
C LYS A 46 2.66 1.88 11.13
N MET A 47 2.70 1.77 9.78
CA MET A 47 1.52 1.46 8.99
C MET A 47 0.94 0.09 9.35
N LEU A 48 1.77 -0.94 9.45
CA LEU A 48 1.35 -2.28 9.82
C LEU A 48 0.76 -2.30 11.25
N LYS A 49 1.37 -1.57 12.18
CA LYS A 49 0.83 -1.45 13.53
C LYS A 49 -0.54 -0.77 13.53
N ASN A 50 -0.71 0.32 12.81
CA ASN A 50 -2.00 1.01 12.69
C ASN A 50 -3.09 0.10 12.09
N LEU A 51 -2.75 -0.69 11.06
CA LEU A 51 -3.66 -1.67 10.45
C LEU A 51 -4.05 -2.75 11.46
N SER A 52 -3.08 -3.31 12.18
CA SER A 52 -3.29 -4.29 13.23
C SER A 52 -4.20 -3.74 14.33
N ASP A 53 -3.89 -2.57 14.88
CA ASP A 53 -4.61 -1.94 15.98
C ASP A 53 -6.04 -1.52 15.57
N SER A 54 -6.25 -1.12 14.31
CA SER A 54 -7.56 -0.65 13.85
C SER A 54 -8.53 -1.78 13.53
N ASN A 55 -8.09 -2.81 12.81
CA ASN A 55 -8.95 -3.91 12.40
C ASN A 55 -8.17 -5.16 11.90
N GLY A 56 -7.06 -5.49 12.54
CA GLY A 56 -6.15 -6.55 12.09
C GLY A 56 -6.81 -7.93 11.93
N LYS A 57 -7.78 -8.28 12.77
CA LYS A 57 -8.54 -9.53 12.68
C LYS A 57 -9.33 -9.71 11.37
N GLU A 58 -9.52 -8.62 10.63
CA GLU A 58 -10.16 -8.58 9.32
C GLU A 58 -9.15 -8.50 8.17
N ILE A 59 -7.87 -8.69 8.46
CA ILE A 59 -6.77 -8.59 7.50
C ILE A 59 -5.97 -9.89 7.47
N ASP A 60 -5.76 -10.42 6.27
CA ASP A 60 -4.73 -11.41 5.98
C ASP A 60 -3.50 -10.69 5.42
N LEU A 61 -2.36 -10.78 6.12
CA LEU A 61 -1.10 -10.14 5.75
C LEU A 61 -0.21 -11.14 5.01
N ILE A 62 0.23 -10.77 3.81
CA ILE A 62 1.22 -11.51 3.03
C ILE A 62 2.53 -10.72 3.02
N VAL A 63 3.55 -11.26 3.66
CA VAL A 63 4.88 -10.65 3.75
C VAL A 63 5.75 -11.21 2.63
N VAL A 64 6.30 -10.31 1.81
CA VAL A 64 7.25 -10.63 0.73
C VAL A 64 8.59 -10.00 1.09
N ASP A 65 9.42 -10.73 1.81
CA ASP A 65 10.67 -10.22 2.40
C ASP A 65 11.83 -11.22 2.20
N ASP A 66 12.29 -11.35 0.96
CA ASP A 66 13.39 -12.26 0.59
C ASP A 66 14.73 -11.85 1.25
N ASN A 67 14.84 -10.60 1.66
CA ASN A 67 16.06 -10.05 2.27
C ASN A 67 16.04 -10.07 3.81
N ASN A 68 14.95 -10.55 4.42
CA ASN A 68 14.76 -10.55 5.87
C ASN A 68 14.99 -9.16 6.52
N VAL A 69 14.47 -8.11 5.88
CA VAL A 69 14.56 -6.72 6.34
C VAL A 69 13.88 -6.54 7.70
N LEU A 70 12.78 -7.28 7.91
CA LEU A 70 12.06 -7.29 9.17
C LEU A 70 12.20 -8.62 9.91
N PRO A 71 12.58 -8.58 11.20
CA PRO A 71 12.67 -9.78 12.03
C PRO A 71 11.28 -10.38 12.28
N GLU A 72 11.21 -11.70 12.38
CA GLU A 72 9.94 -12.42 12.67
C GLU A 72 9.26 -11.92 13.94
N GLN A 73 10.03 -11.57 14.95
CA GLN A 73 9.52 -11.09 16.22
C GLN A 73 8.67 -9.82 16.06
N PHE A 74 8.93 -8.99 15.04
CA PHE A 74 8.10 -7.82 14.78
C PHE A 74 6.65 -8.22 14.44
N PHE A 75 6.47 -9.30 13.69
CA PHE A 75 5.15 -9.75 13.26
C PHE A 75 4.39 -10.47 14.37
N SER A 76 5.08 -11.05 15.37
CA SER A 76 4.43 -11.72 16.50
C SER A 76 3.65 -10.77 17.42
N ASP A 77 3.99 -9.48 17.38
CA ASP A 77 3.31 -8.45 18.19
C ASP A 77 2.11 -7.83 17.48
N LEU A 78 1.79 -8.31 16.26
CA LEU A 78 0.70 -7.79 15.44
C LEU A 78 -0.50 -8.74 15.43
N GLU A 79 -1.69 -8.20 15.64
CA GLU A 79 -2.95 -8.96 15.71
C GLU A 79 -3.64 -9.05 14.34
N PHE A 80 -2.99 -9.65 13.33
CA PHE A 80 -3.64 -9.97 12.06
C PHE A 80 -4.41 -11.30 12.14
N ASN A 81 -5.41 -11.48 11.26
CA ASN A 81 -6.14 -12.75 11.18
C ASN A 81 -5.21 -13.90 10.78
N HIS A 82 -4.40 -13.65 9.77
CA HIS A 82 -3.37 -14.57 9.29
C HIS A 82 -2.15 -13.79 8.80
N ILE A 83 -0.96 -14.33 9.03
CA ILE A 83 0.29 -13.82 8.48
C ILE A 83 0.96 -14.96 7.72
N SER A 84 1.20 -14.75 6.43
CA SER A 84 1.96 -15.68 5.60
C SER A 84 3.19 -15.01 5.02
N ARG A 85 4.23 -15.80 4.73
CA ARG A 85 5.43 -15.33 4.04
C ARG A 85 5.54 -16.05 2.71
N ILE A 86 5.82 -15.31 1.67
CA ILE A 86 6.05 -15.82 0.32
C ILE A 86 7.28 -15.12 -0.28
N ASN A 87 7.88 -15.72 -1.28
CA ASN A 87 8.97 -15.10 -2.04
C ASN A 87 8.43 -14.18 -3.16
N GLU A 88 9.34 -13.43 -3.82
CA GLU A 88 8.96 -12.51 -4.90
C GLU A 88 8.31 -13.22 -6.09
N ASP A 89 8.75 -14.42 -6.47
CA ASP A 89 8.18 -15.17 -7.61
C ASP A 89 6.75 -15.62 -7.31
N GLU A 90 6.47 -16.05 -6.08
CA GLU A 90 5.12 -16.37 -5.62
C GLU A 90 4.25 -15.12 -5.59
N ALA A 91 4.80 -13.98 -5.12
CA ALA A 91 4.09 -12.70 -5.13
C ALA A 91 3.77 -12.25 -6.56
N ILE A 92 4.71 -12.35 -7.51
CA ILE A 92 4.48 -12.05 -8.92
C ILE A 92 3.35 -12.93 -9.46
N SER A 93 3.41 -14.23 -9.21
CA SER A 93 2.40 -15.18 -9.68
C SER A 93 1.01 -14.87 -9.11
N SER A 94 0.94 -14.41 -7.87
CA SER A 94 -0.33 -14.09 -7.19
C SER A 94 -0.91 -12.72 -7.58
N LEU A 95 -0.06 -11.75 -7.97
CA LEU A 95 -0.46 -10.40 -8.35
C LEU A 95 -0.61 -10.20 -9.87
N ASP A 96 0.17 -10.93 -10.70
CA ASP A 96 0.24 -10.70 -12.16
C ASP A 96 -1.00 -11.23 -12.89
N GLY A 97 -1.99 -11.71 -12.20
CA GLY A 97 -3.12 -12.24 -12.89
C GLY A 97 -4.42 -11.55 -12.48
N ASN A 98 -5.05 -10.87 -13.42
CA ASN A 98 -6.52 -10.87 -13.41
C ASN A 98 -7.08 -12.31 -13.42
N LEU A 99 -6.22 -13.30 -13.31
CA LEU A 99 -6.44 -14.73 -13.51
C LEU A 99 -5.96 -15.57 -12.33
N THR A 100 -5.55 -14.96 -11.20
CA THR A 100 -5.26 -15.75 -10.00
C THR A 100 -6.57 -16.18 -9.37
N GLN A 101 -6.64 -17.44 -8.94
CA GLN A 101 -7.81 -18.01 -8.28
C GLN A 101 -8.32 -17.10 -7.15
N THR A 102 -7.39 -16.49 -6.39
CA THR A 102 -7.75 -15.57 -5.31
C THR A 102 -8.57 -14.37 -5.78
N PHE A 103 -8.20 -13.74 -6.91
CA PHE A 103 -8.93 -12.59 -7.43
C PHE A 103 -10.26 -13.02 -8.06
N GLU A 104 -10.25 -14.13 -8.81
CA GLU A 104 -11.47 -14.68 -9.41
C GLU A 104 -12.49 -15.03 -8.34
N ASP A 105 -12.11 -15.71 -7.27
CA ASP A 105 -13.01 -16.08 -6.17
C ASP A 105 -13.61 -14.83 -5.51
N ARG A 106 -12.81 -13.77 -5.32
CA ARG A 106 -13.27 -12.51 -4.75
C ARG A 106 -14.23 -11.77 -5.69
N TYR A 107 -13.92 -11.71 -6.99
CA TYR A 107 -14.83 -11.13 -7.99
C TYR A 107 -16.14 -11.94 -8.11
N LEU A 108 -16.06 -13.27 -8.10
CA LEU A 108 -17.23 -14.14 -8.11
C LEU A 108 -18.12 -13.92 -6.88
N MET A 109 -17.51 -13.66 -5.72
CA MET A 109 -18.27 -13.34 -4.53
C MET A 109 -19.01 -12.00 -4.67
N LEU A 110 -18.34 -10.94 -5.17
CA LEU A 110 -19.00 -9.66 -5.44
C LEU A 110 -20.14 -9.83 -6.45
N TYR A 111 -19.91 -10.56 -7.54
CA TYR A 111 -20.91 -10.83 -8.55
C TYR A 111 -22.12 -11.59 -8.00
N ARG A 112 -21.88 -12.66 -7.20
CA ARG A 112 -22.94 -13.47 -6.57
C ARG A 112 -23.90 -12.63 -5.73
N TYR A 113 -23.37 -11.64 -5.03
CA TYR A 113 -24.17 -10.78 -4.14
C TYR A 113 -24.60 -9.47 -4.80
N ASN A 114 -24.24 -9.27 -6.09
CA ASN A 114 -24.51 -8.05 -6.85
C ASN A 114 -23.98 -6.79 -6.17
N GLU A 115 -22.74 -6.87 -5.66
CA GLU A 115 -22.06 -5.76 -4.99
C GLU A 115 -20.87 -5.26 -5.85
N GLY A 116 -20.66 -3.95 -5.87
CA GLY A 116 -19.64 -3.34 -6.73
C GLY A 116 -18.21 -3.40 -6.15
N ASN A 117 -18.06 -3.64 -4.83
CA ASN A 117 -16.76 -3.72 -4.18
C ASN A 117 -16.86 -4.38 -2.80
N PHE A 118 -15.70 -4.74 -2.21
CA PHE A 118 -15.63 -5.47 -0.95
C PHE A 118 -16.21 -4.68 0.24
N THR A 119 -16.05 -3.35 0.27
CA THR A 119 -16.62 -2.52 1.35
C THR A 119 -18.14 -2.61 1.35
N LYS A 120 -18.77 -2.46 0.18
CA LYS A 120 -20.23 -2.59 0.05
C LYS A 120 -20.72 -3.99 0.41
N LEU A 121 -19.99 -5.04 -0.01
CA LEU A 121 -20.32 -6.41 0.35
C LEU A 121 -20.32 -6.60 1.88
N ASN A 122 -19.26 -6.17 2.54
CA ASN A 122 -19.12 -6.30 4.00
C ASN A 122 -20.19 -5.47 4.74
N ASP A 123 -20.42 -4.23 4.30
CA ASP A 123 -21.42 -3.33 4.90
C ASP A 123 -22.86 -3.83 4.71
N SER A 124 -23.15 -4.53 3.60
CA SER A 124 -24.48 -5.09 3.32
C SER A 124 -24.85 -6.29 4.22
N GLY A 125 -23.84 -6.95 4.80
CA GLY A 125 -24.02 -8.18 5.58
C GLY A 125 -24.43 -9.41 4.76
N LYS A 126 -24.48 -9.31 3.42
CA LYS A 126 -24.82 -10.43 2.52
C LYS A 126 -23.68 -11.42 2.35
N GLY A 127 -22.45 -10.93 2.50
CA GLY A 127 -21.21 -11.70 2.41
C GLY A 127 -20.10 -10.98 3.18
N HIS A 128 -18.94 -11.63 3.27
CA HIS A 128 -17.81 -11.07 3.98
C HIS A 128 -16.51 -11.43 3.27
N LEU A 129 -15.67 -10.43 2.99
CA LEU A 129 -14.32 -10.57 2.46
C LEU A 129 -13.35 -9.89 3.42
N LYS A 130 -12.40 -10.65 3.95
CA LYS A 130 -11.27 -10.06 4.66
C LYS A 130 -10.39 -9.29 3.69
N MET A 131 -9.78 -8.21 4.17
CA MET A 131 -8.78 -7.49 3.40
C MET A 131 -7.52 -8.35 3.25
N LEU A 132 -6.90 -8.31 2.07
CA LEU A 132 -5.63 -8.95 1.79
C LEU A 132 -4.59 -7.86 1.59
N VAL A 133 -3.54 -7.84 2.41
CA VAL A 133 -2.48 -6.84 2.33
C VAL A 133 -1.16 -7.52 1.99
N TYR A 134 -0.60 -7.17 0.82
CA TYR A 134 0.77 -7.52 0.45
C TYR A 134 1.73 -6.49 1.01
N PHE A 135 2.75 -6.94 1.69
CA PHE A 135 3.74 -6.10 2.33
C PHE A 135 5.15 -6.42 1.81
N PHE A 136 5.80 -5.41 1.25
CA PHE A 136 7.13 -5.49 0.65
C PHE A 136 8.06 -4.50 1.36
N PRO A 137 8.77 -4.88 2.42
CA PRO A 137 9.58 -3.97 3.23
C PRO A 137 10.77 -3.35 2.51
N SER A 138 11.22 -3.99 1.44
CA SER A 138 12.22 -3.44 0.53
C SER A 138 12.17 -4.21 -0.78
N ILE A 139 11.53 -3.62 -1.76
CA ILE A 139 11.38 -4.28 -3.06
C ILE A 139 12.73 -4.34 -3.77
N SER A 140 13.03 -5.49 -4.37
CA SER A 140 14.18 -5.66 -5.24
C SER A 140 14.00 -4.88 -6.56
N ASN A 141 15.08 -4.70 -7.34
CA ASN A 141 14.99 -4.11 -8.68
C ASN A 141 14.45 -5.13 -9.71
N ASN A 142 13.40 -5.85 -9.33
CA ASN A 142 12.75 -6.87 -10.15
C ASN A 142 11.62 -6.26 -10.98
N ARG A 143 11.88 -6.05 -12.28
CA ARG A 143 10.90 -5.44 -13.20
C ARG A 143 9.58 -6.21 -13.34
N LYS A 144 9.59 -7.54 -13.13
CA LYS A 144 8.35 -8.34 -13.19
C LYS A 144 7.47 -8.02 -11.98
N LEU A 145 8.08 -7.94 -10.79
CA LEU A 145 7.37 -7.57 -9.57
C LEU A 145 6.80 -6.14 -9.67
N HIS A 146 7.59 -5.17 -10.18
CA HIS A 146 7.11 -3.81 -10.41
C HIS A 146 5.89 -3.77 -11.34
N ARG A 147 5.91 -4.57 -12.43
CA ARG A 147 4.77 -4.66 -13.35
C ARG A 147 3.56 -5.32 -12.70
N ALA A 148 3.77 -6.38 -11.92
CA ALA A 148 2.69 -7.06 -11.21
C ALA A 148 1.98 -6.10 -10.25
N LEU A 149 2.72 -5.33 -9.45
CA LEU A 149 2.20 -4.29 -8.58
C LEU A 149 1.43 -3.21 -9.35
N GLY A 150 1.97 -2.72 -10.48
CA GLY A 150 1.29 -1.74 -11.31
C GLY A 150 -0.05 -2.25 -11.87
N ARG A 151 -0.10 -3.51 -12.32
CA ARG A 151 -1.32 -4.14 -12.86
C ARG A 151 -2.36 -4.47 -11.79
N SER A 152 -1.93 -4.70 -10.56
CA SER A 152 -2.83 -5.06 -9.45
C SER A 152 -3.67 -3.88 -8.93
N GLY A 153 -3.54 -2.69 -9.51
CA GLY A 153 -4.27 -1.50 -9.05
C GLY A 153 -5.80 -1.63 -9.04
N SER A 154 -6.38 -2.47 -9.90
CA SER A 154 -7.82 -2.76 -9.88
C SER A 154 -8.22 -3.70 -8.74
N ALA A 155 -7.29 -4.46 -8.17
CA ALA A 155 -7.57 -5.43 -7.10
C ALA A 155 -8.02 -4.78 -5.78
N ILE A 156 -7.80 -3.47 -5.62
CA ILE A 156 -8.32 -2.70 -4.47
C ILE A 156 -9.85 -2.82 -4.32
N GLN A 157 -10.58 -2.97 -5.41
CA GLN A 157 -12.04 -3.13 -5.36
C GLN A 157 -12.48 -4.44 -4.71
N VAL A 158 -11.66 -5.46 -4.80
CA VAL A 158 -11.88 -6.75 -4.14
C VAL A 158 -11.17 -6.86 -2.79
N GLY A 159 -10.67 -5.73 -2.26
CA GLY A 159 -10.03 -5.66 -0.95
C GLY A 159 -8.60 -6.17 -0.92
N VAL A 160 -7.86 -6.05 -2.02
CA VAL A 160 -6.43 -6.37 -2.08
C VAL A 160 -5.62 -5.09 -2.16
N HIS A 161 -4.72 -4.88 -1.21
CA HIS A 161 -3.86 -3.70 -1.12
C HIS A 161 -2.39 -4.11 -1.02
N ALA A 162 -1.48 -3.18 -1.33
CA ALA A 162 -0.05 -3.36 -1.13
C ALA A 162 0.58 -2.15 -0.43
N ILE A 163 1.57 -2.43 0.41
CA ILE A 163 2.50 -1.45 0.99
C ILE A 163 3.90 -1.84 0.53
N THR A 164 4.60 -0.93 -0.11
CA THR A 164 5.85 -1.22 -0.80
C THR A 164 6.89 -0.15 -0.51
N GLY A 165 8.05 -0.55 0.00
CA GLY A 165 9.21 0.32 0.20
C GLY A 165 10.21 0.25 -0.96
N ILE A 166 10.77 1.39 -1.33
CA ILE A 166 11.83 1.50 -2.34
C ILE A 166 12.97 2.35 -1.79
N ASN A 167 14.16 1.76 -1.71
CA ASN A 167 15.38 2.44 -1.26
C ASN A 167 16.41 2.63 -2.38
N PHE A 168 15.98 2.61 -3.65
CA PHE A 168 16.85 2.78 -4.81
C PHE A 168 16.30 3.84 -5.77
N LYS A 169 17.14 4.25 -6.72
CA LYS A 169 16.74 5.19 -7.76
C LYS A 169 15.66 4.60 -8.65
N LEU A 170 14.52 5.26 -8.72
CA LEU A 170 13.39 4.84 -9.54
C LEU A 170 13.65 5.18 -11.02
N GLU A 171 13.97 4.17 -11.84
CA GLU A 171 14.24 4.37 -13.26
C GLU A 171 12.95 4.56 -14.06
N ASN A 172 11.92 3.80 -13.73
CA ASN A 172 10.68 3.77 -14.50
C ASN A 172 9.45 3.81 -13.58
N PRO A 173 8.96 5.01 -13.21
CA PRO A 173 7.83 5.19 -12.31
C PRO A 173 6.51 4.66 -12.86
N GLU A 174 6.39 4.51 -14.19
CA GLU A 174 5.16 4.02 -14.84
C GLU A 174 4.88 2.55 -14.51
N LEU A 175 5.90 1.80 -14.08
CA LEU A 175 5.72 0.42 -13.62
C LEU A 175 4.90 0.32 -12.33
N PHE A 176 4.71 1.43 -11.63
CA PHE A 176 3.95 1.49 -10.37
C PHE A 176 2.64 2.27 -10.50
N ASP A 177 2.01 2.27 -11.67
CA ASP A 177 0.77 3.02 -11.90
C ASP A 177 -0.39 2.58 -10.98
N GLY A 178 -0.39 1.31 -10.50
CA GLY A 178 -1.33 0.86 -9.47
C GLY A 178 -1.04 1.37 -8.06
N CYS A 179 0.17 1.93 -7.83
CA CYS A 179 0.63 2.44 -6.53
C CYS A 179 0.57 3.96 -6.51
N GLU A 180 -0.63 4.52 -6.53
CA GLU A 180 -0.85 5.96 -6.64
C GLU A 180 -0.94 6.70 -5.30
N THR A 181 -0.92 5.99 -4.18
CA THR A 181 -0.63 6.59 -2.88
C THR A 181 0.87 6.58 -2.67
N ARG A 182 1.51 7.76 -2.79
CA ARG A 182 2.97 7.88 -2.79
C ARG A 182 3.47 8.74 -1.66
N ILE A 183 4.44 8.21 -0.91
CA ILE A 183 5.07 8.87 0.23
C ILE A 183 6.56 8.89 -0.02
N SER A 184 7.20 10.05 0.06
CA SER A 184 8.64 10.17 -0.12
C SER A 184 9.29 10.93 1.02
N PHE A 185 10.30 10.30 1.62
CA PHE A 185 11.31 11.04 2.37
C PHE A 185 12.19 11.77 1.35
N PRO A 186 12.39 13.10 1.48
CA PRO A 186 13.17 13.87 0.52
C PRO A 186 14.56 13.25 0.30
N THR A 187 14.88 13.00 -0.96
CA THR A 187 16.20 12.48 -1.34
C THR A 187 17.13 13.63 -1.74
N LYS A 188 18.43 13.36 -1.89
CA LYS A 188 19.36 14.36 -2.46
C LYS A 188 19.21 14.50 -3.97
N ASP A 189 18.53 13.56 -4.62
CA ASP A 189 18.26 13.53 -6.05
C ASP A 189 16.86 14.08 -6.36
N LYS A 190 16.76 15.40 -6.52
CA LYS A 190 15.50 16.08 -6.83
C LYS A 190 14.82 15.52 -8.10
N LEU A 191 15.58 15.05 -9.08
CA LEU A 191 15.02 14.48 -10.31
C LEU A 191 14.35 13.13 -10.02
N ASN A 192 14.94 12.31 -9.16
CA ASN A 192 14.35 11.04 -8.72
C ASN A 192 13.08 11.29 -7.92
N ASP A 193 13.08 12.26 -7.00
CA ASP A 193 11.91 12.66 -6.23
C ASP A 193 10.76 13.12 -7.15
N MET A 194 11.06 13.95 -8.16
CA MET A 194 10.08 14.41 -9.14
C MET A 194 9.51 13.25 -9.98
N LYS A 195 10.36 12.31 -10.41
CA LYS A 195 9.94 11.12 -11.16
C LYS A 195 9.02 10.23 -10.32
N PHE A 196 9.33 10.08 -9.04
CA PHE A 196 8.52 9.26 -8.12
C PHE A 196 7.07 9.73 -8.04
N PHE A 197 6.83 11.04 -8.09
CA PHE A 197 5.48 11.61 -8.06
C PHE A 197 4.83 11.73 -9.45
N CYS A 198 5.42 11.12 -10.48
CA CYS A 198 4.95 11.17 -11.87
C CYS A 198 4.87 12.57 -12.49
N LYS A 199 5.87 12.91 -13.30
CA LYS A 199 5.94 13.89 -14.42
C LYS A 199 5.35 15.30 -14.22
N PHE A 200 4.38 15.52 -13.34
CA PHE A 200 3.54 16.71 -13.36
C PHE A 200 3.68 17.65 -12.16
N SER A 201 4.39 17.26 -11.12
CA SER A 201 4.70 18.24 -10.07
C SER A 201 5.88 19.08 -10.50
N ARG A 202 5.58 20.22 -11.10
CA ARG A 202 6.58 21.23 -11.48
C ARG A 202 7.32 21.78 -10.26
N GLU A 203 6.69 21.71 -9.09
CA GLU A 203 7.25 22.16 -7.83
C GLU A 203 6.93 21.16 -6.73
N LEU A 204 7.98 20.59 -6.14
CA LEU A 204 7.84 19.86 -4.89
C LEU A 204 7.72 20.87 -3.74
N PRO A 205 6.94 20.57 -2.69
CA PRO A 205 6.84 21.43 -1.52
C PRO A 205 8.23 21.72 -0.94
N THR A 206 8.47 22.97 -0.57
CA THR A 206 9.77 23.39 -0.01
C THR A 206 9.89 23.10 1.48
N MET A 207 8.79 22.81 2.15
CA MET A 207 8.73 22.58 3.59
C MET A 207 8.06 21.23 3.91
N GLY A 208 8.58 20.56 4.94
CA GLY A 208 8.09 19.27 5.40
C GLY A 208 9.15 18.18 5.29
N ASN A 209 9.11 17.24 6.24
CA ASN A 209 10.05 16.12 6.27
C ASN A 209 9.62 14.96 5.36
N VAL A 210 8.37 14.99 4.89
CA VAL A 210 7.79 13.92 4.05
C VAL A 210 6.86 14.54 3.02
N TRP A 211 6.92 14.04 1.80
CA TRP A 211 5.99 14.39 0.74
C TRP A 211 4.98 13.29 0.50
N PHE A 212 3.75 13.68 0.27
CA PHE A 212 2.61 12.79 0.13
C PHE A 212 1.77 13.15 -1.09
N LYS A 213 1.34 12.12 -1.83
CA LYS A 213 0.37 12.22 -2.92
C LYS A 213 -0.68 11.11 -2.77
N PHE A 214 -1.94 11.46 -2.86
CA PHE A 214 -3.04 10.52 -2.85
C PHE A 214 -3.74 10.48 -4.20
N GLY A 215 -3.76 9.30 -4.81
CA GLY A 215 -4.43 9.05 -6.08
C GLY A 215 -3.72 9.67 -7.31
N TYR A 216 -4.17 9.28 -8.48
CA TYR A 216 -3.55 9.64 -9.75
C TYR A 216 -3.50 11.16 -10.00
N SER A 217 -4.59 11.85 -9.71
CA SER A 217 -4.72 13.31 -9.91
C SER A 217 -4.36 14.13 -8.67
N GLY A 218 -3.94 13.49 -7.58
CA GLY A 218 -3.61 14.18 -6.33
C GLY A 218 -2.44 15.13 -6.47
N GLN A 219 -2.52 16.28 -5.80
CA GLN A 219 -1.38 17.17 -5.64
C GLN A 219 -0.39 16.61 -4.64
N VAL A 220 0.91 16.88 -4.86
CA VAL A 220 1.95 16.57 -3.88
C VAL A 220 1.89 17.59 -2.76
N LYS A 221 1.82 17.12 -1.52
CA LYS A 221 1.75 17.95 -0.32
C LYS A 221 2.88 17.60 0.63
N ALA A 222 3.33 18.58 1.41
CA ALA A 222 4.18 18.31 2.56
C ALA A 222 3.29 17.82 3.71
N ILE A 223 3.73 16.78 4.42
CA ILE A 223 3.04 16.26 5.60
C ILE A 223 4.01 16.06 6.76
N THR A 224 3.47 16.05 7.96
CA THR A 224 4.19 15.62 9.17
C THR A 224 3.59 14.30 9.65
N LEU A 225 4.42 13.27 9.76
CA LEU A 225 4.02 11.96 10.29
C LEU A 225 3.78 12.05 11.80
N LYS A 226 2.69 11.46 12.26
CA LYS A 226 2.38 11.32 13.70
C LYS A 226 2.93 10.05 14.28
#